data_3c9c4e07dace2b7286105cf163bab18d
#
_entry.id   3c9c4e07dace2b7286105cf163bab18d
#
_cell.length_a   1.000
_cell.length_b   1.000
_cell.length_c   1.000
_cell.angle_alpha   90.00
_cell.angle_beta   90.00
_cell.angle_gamma   90.00
#
_symmetry.space_group_name_H-M   'P 1'
#
loop_
_entity.id
_entity.type
_entity.pdbx_description
1 polymer ?
#
loop_
_entity_poly.entity_id
_entity_poly.type
_entity_poly.pdbx_seq_one_letter_code
_entity_poly.pdbx_strand_id
1 'polypeptide(L)'
;DACLPGTYKAVSSCIDCTAGRFTYEIDQTSCSKCPAGYHAKNFSIISNPKRKRHDSCTGCPRGKYGTTVEAVDELTGCIECDAGRFSELEGVDSTYSDGSYCSPCASGKWNDKTGRAKESQCVNCDTGRYSETIGSNQKNNCLGCVEGRYLDVTGADTETDCLNCPTGYARAQTGAAYCLPCTPGKHQNNTGKTACLDCQIGRSTSITGNNQSQCLLCSVGQQTLRSGSAECQNCGAGRYGDG
;
A
#
# COMPACT_ATOMS: atom_id res chain seq x y z
N ASP A 1 -31.38 50.67 -5.01
CA ASP A 1 -30.21 49.96 -5.58
C ASP A 1 -30.35 48.46 -5.35
N ALA A 2 -30.00 47.67 -6.36
CA ALA A 2 -30.02 46.22 -6.29
C ALA A 2 -28.90 45.74 -5.37
N CYS A 3 -29.19 44.71 -4.53
CA CYS A 3 -28.20 44.06 -3.70
C CYS A 3 -27.40 43.06 -4.53
N LEU A 4 -26.07 43.18 -4.50
CA LEU A 4 -25.16 42.35 -5.29
C LEU A 4 -24.95 40.98 -4.63
N PRO A 5 -24.49 39.93 -5.38
CA PRO A 5 -24.12 38.65 -4.82
C PRO A 5 -23.20 38.78 -3.59
N GLY A 6 -23.37 37.92 -2.60
CA GLY A 6 -22.72 38.00 -1.30
C GLY A 6 -23.39 38.96 -0.31
N THR A 7 -24.52 39.57 -0.70
CA THR A 7 -25.36 40.44 0.16
C THR A 7 -26.84 40.08 0.05
N TYR A 8 -27.59 40.34 1.07
CA TYR A 8 -29.05 40.19 1.05
C TYR A 8 -29.76 41.51 1.37
N LYS A 9 -31.01 41.66 0.90
CA LYS A 9 -31.81 42.85 1.06
C LYS A 9 -32.54 42.82 2.41
N ALA A 10 -32.21 43.79 3.26
CA ALA A 10 -32.91 44.00 4.53
C ALA A 10 -33.54 45.38 4.52
N VAL A 11 -34.88 45.45 4.59
CA VAL A 11 -35.70 46.64 4.59
C VAL A 11 -35.24 47.74 3.61
N SER A 12 -34.20 48.50 3.94
CA SER A 12 -33.71 49.63 3.15
C SER A 12 -32.22 49.56 2.75
N SER A 13 -31.53 48.45 3.08
CA SER A 13 -30.08 48.32 2.85
C SER A 13 -29.69 46.89 2.47
N CYS A 14 -28.54 46.79 1.79
CA CYS A 14 -27.91 45.52 1.51
C CYS A 14 -26.93 45.16 2.65
N ILE A 15 -27.07 43.98 3.21
CA ILE A 15 -26.26 43.47 4.31
C ILE A 15 -25.39 42.31 3.79
N ASP A 16 -24.09 42.31 4.11
CA ASP A 16 -23.18 41.23 3.72
C ASP A 16 -23.57 39.91 4.39
N CYS A 17 -23.49 38.81 3.67
CA CYS A 17 -23.64 37.47 4.24
C CYS A 17 -22.55 37.23 5.31
N THR A 18 -22.94 36.65 6.41
CA THR A 18 -21.98 36.19 7.43
C THR A 18 -21.14 35.01 6.91
N ALA A 19 -19.98 34.79 7.51
CA ALA A 19 -19.14 33.65 7.17
C ALA A 19 -19.93 32.33 7.28
N GLY A 20 -19.72 31.39 6.36
CA GLY A 20 -20.47 30.15 6.25
C GLY A 20 -21.77 30.26 5.45
N ARG A 21 -22.14 31.47 5.01
CA ARG A 21 -23.33 31.72 4.19
C ARG A 21 -22.98 32.48 2.93
N PHE A 22 -23.82 32.37 1.89
CA PHE A 22 -23.60 33.00 0.58
C PHE A 22 -24.90 33.36 -0.12
N THR A 23 -24.80 34.28 -1.12
CA THR A 23 -25.82 34.47 -2.13
C THR A 23 -25.12 34.61 -3.48
N TYR A 24 -25.62 33.96 -4.52
CA TYR A 24 -25.06 34.03 -5.87
C TYR A 24 -25.91 34.92 -6.83
N GLU A 25 -27.14 35.28 -6.43
CA GLU A 25 -28.03 36.12 -7.20
C GLU A 25 -28.18 37.50 -6.55
N ILE A 26 -28.62 38.46 -7.38
CA ILE A 26 -28.96 39.82 -6.93
C ILE A 26 -30.29 39.82 -6.17
N ASP A 27 -30.48 40.82 -5.30
CA ASP A 27 -31.72 41.09 -4.56
C ASP A 27 -32.30 39.93 -3.75
N GLN A 28 -31.47 39.02 -3.31
CA GLN A 28 -31.84 37.94 -2.38
C GLN A 28 -32.26 38.54 -1.03
N THR A 29 -33.26 37.95 -0.38
CA THR A 29 -33.76 38.38 0.93
C THR A 29 -33.10 37.66 2.12
N SER A 30 -32.28 36.66 1.84
CA SER A 30 -31.54 35.92 2.84
C SER A 30 -30.30 35.23 2.26
N CYS A 31 -29.32 34.90 3.09
CA CYS A 31 -28.15 34.15 2.67
C CYS A 31 -28.36 32.64 2.88
N SER A 32 -28.05 31.86 1.86
CA SER A 32 -28.03 30.39 1.93
C SER A 32 -26.82 29.90 2.73
N LYS A 33 -26.95 28.76 3.38
CA LYS A 33 -25.85 28.10 4.12
C LYS A 33 -24.92 27.35 3.16
N CYS A 34 -23.62 27.40 3.40
CA CYS A 34 -22.71 26.45 2.75
C CYS A 34 -23.06 25.04 3.20
N PRO A 35 -23.29 24.09 2.28
CA PRO A 35 -23.57 22.71 2.63
C PRO A 35 -22.32 22.02 3.24
N ALA A 36 -22.52 20.87 3.85
CA ALA A 36 -21.40 20.01 4.27
C ALA A 36 -20.51 19.70 3.05
N GLY A 37 -19.22 19.56 3.25
CA GLY A 37 -18.25 19.42 2.15
C GLY A 37 -17.80 20.75 1.55
N TYR A 38 -18.42 21.86 1.94
CA TYR A 38 -18.09 23.21 1.46
C TYR A 38 -17.89 24.18 2.60
N HIS A 39 -17.04 25.17 2.39
CA HIS A 39 -16.79 26.27 3.32
C HIS A 39 -16.91 27.62 2.62
N ALA A 40 -17.05 28.71 3.39
CA ALA A 40 -17.16 30.04 2.82
C ALA A 40 -15.87 30.46 2.10
N LYS A 41 -16.04 30.96 0.88
CA LYS A 41 -14.94 31.59 0.14
C LYS A 41 -14.80 33.03 0.57
N ASN A 42 -13.65 33.40 1.10
CA ASN A 42 -13.32 34.77 1.41
C ASN A 42 -12.93 35.54 0.13
N PHE A 43 -13.80 36.36 -0.39
CA PHE A 43 -13.49 37.27 -1.51
C PHE A 43 -13.25 38.69 -0.99
N SER A 44 -12.04 39.22 -1.19
CA SER A 44 -11.74 40.66 -0.90
C SER A 44 -12.09 41.50 -2.09
N ILE A 45 -12.96 42.51 -1.91
CA ILE A 45 -13.33 43.45 -2.97
C ILE A 45 -12.14 44.36 -3.25
N ILE A 46 -11.73 44.49 -4.51
CA ILE A 46 -10.60 45.33 -4.95
C ILE A 46 -10.74 46.79 -4.48
N SER A 47 -11.98 47.32 -4.45
CA SER A 47 -12.28 48.67 -4.00
C SER A 47 -12.27 48.86 -2.47
N ASN A 48 -12.41 47.78 -1.69
CA ASN A 48 -12.34 47.83 -0.23
C ASN A 48 -11.85 46.47 0.33
N PRO A 49 -10.53 46.31 0.51
CA PRO A 49 -9.94 45.02 0.95
C PRO A 49 -10.35 44.57 2.37
N LYS A 50 -10.99 45.46 3.15
CA LYS A 50 -11.55 45.11 4.47
C LYS A 50 -12.96 44.52 4.37
N ARG A 51 -13.62 44.58 3.21
CA ARG A 51 -14.97 44.05 3.00
C ARG A 51 -14.86 42.68 2.34
N LYS A 52 -15.30 41.67 3.03
CA LYS A 52 -15.34 40.29 2.53
C LYS A 52 -16.77 40.01 2.09
N ARG A 53 -16.96 39.63 0.82
CA ARG A 53 -18.23 39.12 0.31
C ARG A 53 -18.17 37.60 0.13
N HIS A 54 -19.27 36.98 0.43
CA HIS A 54 -19.43 35.51 0.30
C HIS A 54 -20.47 35.26 -0.81
N ASP A 55 -20.01 35.19 -2.06
CA ASP A 55 -20.86 34.94 -3.23
C ASP A 55 -20.97 33.44 -3.58
N SER A 56 -20.11 32.61 -3.00
CA SER A 56 -20.07 31.18 -3.27
C SER A 56 -19.41 30.43 -2.10
N CYS A 57 -19.62 29.13 -2.07
CA CYS A 57 -18.88 28.22 -1.19
C CYS A 57 -17.80 27.49 -2.00
N THR A 58 -16.68 27.22 -1.37
CA THR A 58 -15.58 26.43 -1.95
C THR A 58 -15.65 25.03 -1.41
N GLY A 59 -15.56 24.03 -2.27
CA GLY A 59 -15.51 22.63 -1.87
C GLY A 59 -14.25 22.30 -1.08
N CYS A 60 -14.35 21.40 -0.13
CA CYS A 60 -13.18 20.81 0.52
C CYS A 60 -12.24 20.25 -0.56
N PRO A 61 -10.94 20.50 -0.47
CA PRO A 61 -9.98 19.98 -1.45
C PRO A 61 -9.90 18.46 -1.41
N ARG A 62 -9.36 17.90 -2.48
CA ARG A 62 -9.10 16.46 -2.56
C ARG A 62 -8.31 15.98 -1.35
N GLY A 63 -8.62 14.78 -0.89
CA GLY A 63 -8.05 14.23 0.35
C GLY A 63 -8.77 14.70 1.62
N LYS A 64 -9.79 15.53 1.49
CA LYS A 64 -10.62 16.03 2.60
C LYS A 64 -12.10 15.86 2.33
N TYR A 65 -12.89 15.84 3.39
CA TYR A 65 -14.35 15.82 3.35
C TYR A 65 -14.91 16.75 4.44
N GLY A 66 -16.15 17.17 4.31
CA GLY A 66 -16.78 18.05 5.29
C GLY A 66 -17.96 17.41 5.99
N THR A 67 -18.08 17.68 7.28
CA THR A 67 -19.20 17.21 8.11
C THR A 67 -20.12 18.34 8.54
N THR A 68 -19.64 19.60 8.44
CA THR A 68 -20.26 20.78 9.04
C THR A 68 -20.95 21.62 7.99
N VAL A 69 -22.21 21.96 8.22
CA VAL A 69 -22.93 22.97 7.47
C VAL A 69 -22.55 24.37 8.00
N GLU A 70 -22.55 25.39 7.14
CA GLU A 70 -22.15 26.76 7.48
C GLU A 70 -20.66 26.89 7.90
N ALA A 71 -19.77 26.03 7.38
CA ALA A 71 -18.35 26.13 7.68
C ALA A 71 -17.78 27.48 7.22
N VAL A 72 -17.04 28.14 8.08
CA VAL A 72 -16.53 29.50 7.86
C VAL A 72 -15.21 29.52 7.06
N ASP A 73 -14.46 28.45 7.10
CA ASP A 73 -13.20 28.27 6.38
C ASP A 73 -12.86 26.77 6.21
N GLU A 74 -11.77 26.48 5.50
CA GLU A 74 -11.31 25.11 5.27
C GLU A 74 -10.93 24.39 6.58
N LEU A 75 -10.33 25.08 7.55
CA LEU A 75 -9.86 24.48 8.81
C LEU A 75 -11.01 23.95 9.66
N THR A 76 -12.12 24.67 9.66
CA THR A 76 -13.32 24.33 10.45
C THR A 76 -14.29 23.42 9.70
N GLY A 77 -14.23 23.44 8.35
CA GLY A 77 -15.18 22.75 7.48
C GLY A 77 -14.68 21.46 6.86
N CYS A 78 -13.39 21.25 6.76
CA CYS A 78 -12.81 20.13 6.01
C CYS A 78 -11.90 19.28 6.88
N ILE A 79 -12.20 17.99 6.94
CA ILE A 79 -11.46 16.97 7.70
C ILE A 79 -10.64 16.14 6.72
N GLU A 80 -9.40 15.84 7.04
CA GLU A 80 -8.56 14.94 6.24
C GLU A 80 -9.09 13.51 6.25
N CYS A 81 -9.03 12.84 5.10
CA CYS A 81 -9.21 11.39 5.06
C CYS A 81 -8.19 10.70 5.96
N ASP A 82 -8.64 9.71 6.71
CA ASP A 82 -7.76 8.91 7.56
C ASP A 82 -6.66 8.18 6.77
N ALA A 83 -5.60 7.80 7.46
CA ALA A 83 -4.58 6.91 6.91
C ALA A 83 -5.23 5.62 6.35
N GLY A 84 -4.71 5.12 5.23
CA GLY A 84 -5.31 4.02 4.49
C GLY A 84 -6.43 4.41 3.54
N ARG A 85 -6.77 5.71 3.48
CA ARG A 85 -7.86 6.23 2.62
C ARG A 85 -7.41 7.44 1.80
N PHE A 86 -8.16 7.73 0.72
CA PHE A 86 -7.95 8.87 -0.16
C PHE A 86 -9.27 9.40 -0.71
N SER A 87 -9.29 10.65 -1.19
CA SER A 87 -10.43 11.21 -1.93
C SER A 87 -9.95 12.00 -3.14
N GLU A 88 -10.38 11.59 -4.33
CA GLU A 88 -10.07 12.28 -5.60
C GLU A 88 -11.09 13.36 -5.94
N LEU A 89 -12.15 13.47 -5.17
CA LEU A 89 -13.22 14.41 -5.36
C LEU A 89 -13.04 15.64 -4.46
N GLU A 90 -13.53 16.77 -4.94
CA GLU A 90 -13.65 18.02 -4.17
C GLU A 90 -15.08 18.18 -3.69
N GLY A 91 -15.28 18.88 -2.57
CA GLY A 91 -16.60 19.16 -2.03
C GLY A 91 -17.36 17.95 -1.52
N VAL A 92 -16.66 16.91 -1.14
CA VAL A 92 -17.26 15.67 -0.62
C VAL A 92 -17.75 15.90 0.81
N ASP A 93 -18.94 15.42 1.11
CA ASP A 93 -19.52 15.46 2.44
C ASP A 93 -19.63 14.06 3.10
N SER A 94 -19.84 14.05 4.39
CA SER A 94 -19.98 12.82 5.18
C SER A 94 -21.36 12.18 5.12
N THR A 95 -22.30 12.72 4.33
CA THR A 95 -23.67 12.20 4.26
C THR A 95 -23.77 10.91 3.43
N TYR A 96 -22.70 10.53 2.73
CA TYR A 96 -22.57 9.20 2.15
C TYR A 96 -22.46 8.16 3.28
N SER A 97 -23.60 7.56 3.59
CA SER A 97 -23.75 6.61 4.72
C SER A 97 -22.89 5.34 4.62
N ASP A 98 -22.31 5.08 3.44
CA ASP A 98 -21.42 3.95 3.17
C ASP A 98 -19.93 4.26 3.42
N GLY A 99 -19.61 5.48 3.87
CA GLY A 99 -18.22 5.93 4.09
C GLY A 99 -17.43 6.16 2.80
N SER A 100 -18.09 6.27 1.63
CA SER A 100 -17.44 6.44 0.33
C SER A 100 -16.80 7.82 0.11
N TYR A 101 -17.00 8.75 1.05
CA TYR A 101 -16.37 10.08 1.01
C TYR A 101 -14.82 10.00 1.00
N CYS A 102 -14.23 8.96 1.59
CA CYS A 102 -12.81 8.64 1.48
C CYS A 102 -12.66 7.17 1.12
N SER A 103 -12.29 6.90 -0.13
CA SER A 103 -12.08 5.55 -0.65
C SER A 103 -10.91 4.87 0.05
N PRO A 104 -11.02 3.62 0.46
CA PRO A 104 -9.90 2.89 1.05
C PRO A 104 -8.86 2.50 -0.01
N CYS A 105 -7.59 2.41 0.37
CA CYS A 105 -6.59 1.73 -0.43
C CYS A 105 -7.01 0.28 -0.66
N ALA A 106 -6.81 -0.23 -1.87
CA ALA A 106 -7.08 -1.62 -2.21
C ALA A 106 -6.21 -2.58 -1.39
N SER A 107 -6.61 -3.85 -1.31
CA SER A 107 -5.75 -4.93 -0.81
C SER A 107 -4.39 -4.92 -1.55
N GLY A 108 -3.34 -5.42 -0.93
CA GLY A 108 -1.98 -5.33 -1.45
C GLY A 108 -1.32 -3.94 -1.31
N LYS A 109 -2.06 -2.94 -0.82
CA LYS A 109 -1.57 -1.57 -0.66
C LYS A 109 -1.79 -1.04 0.75
N TRP A 110 -1.01 -0.04 1.13
CA TRP A 110 -1.11 0.64 2.42
C TRP A 110 -0.78 2.13 2.29
N ASN A 111 -1.16 2.93 3.29
CA ASN A 111 -0.82 4.33 3.38
C ASN A 111 -0.91 4.82 4.83
N ASP A 112 0.19 5.32 5.39
CA ASP A 112 0.31 5.75 6.78
C ASP A 112 0.00 7.24 7.02
N LYS A 113 -0.42 7.96 5.99
CA LYS A 113 -0.65 9.41 6.08
C LYS A 113 -2.10 9.77 5.82
N THR A 114 -2.56 10.80 6.49
CA THR A 114 -3.89 11.41 6.28
C THR A 114 -3.89 12.32 5.05
N GLY A 115 -5.08 12.75 4.63
CA GLY A 115 -5.25 13.76 3.60
C GLY A 115 -4.81 13.36 2.19
N ARG A 116 -4.80 12.06 1.87
CA ARG A 116 -4.41 11.58 0.54
C ARG A 116 -5.45 11.90 -0.51
N ALA A 117 -4.98 12.50 -1.60
CA ALA A 117 -5.81 13.04 -2.70
C ALA A 117 -5.94 12.10 -3.90
N LYS A 118 -5.17 11.00 -3.96
CA LYS A 118 -5.13 10.10 -5.14
C LYS A 118 -4.88 8.65 -4.72
N GLU A 119 -5.47 7.72 -5.45
CA GLU A 119 -5.18 6.28 -5.29
C GLU A 119 -3.69 5.95 -5.45
N SER A 120 -3.00 6.64 -6.35
CA SER A 120 -1.56 6.42 -6.59
C SER A 120 -0.66 6.71 -5.37
N GLN A 121 -1.22 7.29 -4.32
CA GLN A 121 -0.53 7.52 -3.05
C GLN A 121 -0.66 6.34 -2.07
N CYS A 122 -1.47 5.35 -2.39
CA CYS A 122 -1.45 4.04 -1.74
C CYS A 122 -0.22 3.27 -2.23
N VAL A 123 0.63 2.85 -1.31
CA VAL A 123 1.92 2.21 -1.58
C VAL A 123 1.72 0.70 -1.64
N ASN A 124 2.26 0.04 -2.65
CA ASN A 124 2.23 -1.41 -2.75
C ASN A 124 3.01 -2.07 -1.61
N CYS A 125 2.55 -3.21 -1.14
CA CYS A 125 3.38 -4.10 -0.34
C CYS A 125 4.63 -4.49 -1.13
N ASP A 126 5.78 -4.53 -0.45
CA ASP A 126 7.06 -4.93 -1.06
C ASP A 126 7.02 -6.40 -1.52
N THR A 127 7.96 -6.78 -2.37
CA THR A 127 8.20 -8.19 -2.73
C THR A 127 8.34 -9.05 -1.47
N GLY A 128 7.91 -10.29 -1.54
CA GLY A 128 7.86 -11.20 -0.39
C GLY A 128 6.70 -10.95 0.56
N ARG A 129 5.84 -9.96 0.29
CA ARG A 129 4.75 -9.56 1.19
C ARG A 129 3.43 -9.36 0.46
N TYR A 130 2.34 -9.63 1.16
CA TYR A 130 0.96 -9.46 0.68
C TYR A 130 0.09 -8.82 1.77
N SER A 131 -1.07 -8.29 1.40
CA SER A 131 -2.06 -7.81 2.36
C SER A 131 -3.48 -8.01 1.84
N GLU A 132 -4.29 -8.75 2.58
CA GLU A 132 -5.72 -8.95 2.28
C GLU A 132 -6.57 -7.79 2.82
N THR A 133 -5.97 -6.90 3.60
CA THR A 133 -6.66 -5.82 4.27
C THR A 133 -6.89 -4.63 3.34
N ILE A 134 -8.15 -4.29 3.11
CA ILE A 134 -8.56 -3.05 2.44
C ILE A 134 -8.43 -1.88 3.42
N GLY A 135 -7.95 -0.73 2.94
CA GLY A 135 -7.78 0.46 3.78
C GLY A 135 -6.63 0.34 4.79
N SER A 136 -5.64 -0.44 4.46
CA SER A 136 -4.47 -0.65 5.33
C SER A 136 -3.73 0.66 5.58
N ASN A 137 -3.58 1.02 6.86
CA ASN A 137 -2.97 2.27 7.31
C ASN A 137 -1.53 2.12 7.81
N GLN A 138 -0.95 0.93 7.74
CA GLN A 138 0.40 0.65 8.22
C GLN A 138 1.13 -0.35 7.32
N LYS A 139 2.43 -0.14 7.13
CA LYS A 139 3.30 -1.08 6.39
C LYS A 139 3.29 -2.49 7.01
N ASN A 140 3.12 -2.60 8.32
CA ASN A 140 3.12 -3.89 9.03
C ASN A 140 1.91 -4.77 8.68
N ASN A 141 0.88 -4.22 8.05
CA ASN A 141 -0.25 -4.99 7.53
C ASN A 141 0.13 -5.78 6.25
N CYS A 142 1.29 -5.49 5.65
CA CYS A 142 1.89 -6.33 4.62
C CYS A 142 2.58 -7.53 5.28
N LEU A 143 1.91 -8.67 5.27
CA LEU A 143 2.37 -9.92 5.87
C LEU A 143 3.43 -10.58 4.97
N GLY A 144 4.43 -11.20 5.57
CA GLY A 144 5.46 -11.94 4.81
C GLY A 144 4.97 -13.31 4.37
N CYS A 145 5.32 -13.74 3.14
CA CYS A 145 5.19 -15.14 2.75
C CYS A 145 5.89 -16.03 3.77
N VAL A 146 5.30 -17.18 4.09
CA VAL A 146 5.89 -18.14 5.03
C VAL A 146 7.20 -18.74 4.48
N GLU A 147 7.97 -19.34 5.36
CA GLU A 147 9.19 -20.05 4.98
C GLU A 147 8.93 -21.09 3.87
N GLY A 148 9.91 -21.30 3.00
CA GLY A 148 9.76 -22.17 1.83
C GLY A 148 8.98 -21.53 0.67
N ARG A 149 8.48 -20.32 0.83
CA ARG A 149 7.77 -19.55 -0.22
C ARG A 149 8.45 -18.22 -0.52
N TYR A 150 8.16 -17.67 -1.67
CA TYR A 150 8.67 -16.38 -2.14
C TYR A 150 7.61 -15.64 -2.96
N LEU A 151 7.83 -14.35 -3.15
CA LEU A 151 6.99 -13.50 -3.98
C LEU A 151 7.84 -12.41 -4.62
N ASP A 152 7.98 -12.44 -5.94
CA ASP A 152 8.85 -11.53 -6.71
C ASP A 152 8.15 -10.28 -7.25
N VAL A 153 6.85 -10.16 -7.00
CA VAL A 153 6.03 -8.99 -7.38
C VAL A 153 5.64 -8.16 -6.16
N THR A 154 5.32 -6.89 -6.39
CA THR A 154 4.80 -5.97 -5.37
C THR A 154 3.29 -5.85 -5.45
N GLY A 155 2.66 -5.50 -4.33
CA GLY A 155 1.21 -5.22 -4.29
C GLY A 155 0.34 -6.47 -4.34
N ALA A 156 0.88 -7.62 -3.99
CA ALA A 156 0.11 -8.86 -3.84
C ALA A 156 -0.95 -8.72 -2.74
N ASP A 157 -2.12 -9.24 -2.99
CA ASP A 157 -3.29 -9.03 -2.14
C ASP A 157 -3.78 -10.31 -1.43
N THR A 158 -3.21 -11.47 -1.75
CA THR A 158 -3.56 -12.75 -1.12
C THR A 158 -2.34 -13.59 -0.72
N GLU A 159 -2.49 -14.47 0.28
CA GLU A 159 -1.47 -15.44 0.64
C GLU A 159 -1.15 -16.41 -0.52
N THR A 160 -2.13 -16.67 -1.38
CA THR A 160 -1.98 -17.61 -2.52
C THR A 160 -1.00 -17.11 -3.58
N ASP A 161 -0.69 -15.82 -3.60
CA ASP A 161 0.33 -15.23 -4.50
C ASP A 161 1.75 -15.67 -4.12
N CYS A 162 1.95 -16.11 -2.85
CA CYS A 162 3.22 -16.66 -2.42
C CYS A 162 3.49 -18.00 -3.10
N LEU A 163 4.53 -18.05 -3.93
CA LEU A 163 4.93 -19.23 -4.68
C LEU A 163 5.85 -20.14 -3.85
N ASN A 164 5.73 -21.45 -4.00
CA ASN A 164 6.66 -22.38 -3.40
C ASN A 164 8.05 -22.27 -4.03
N CYS A 165 9.12 -22.34 -3.22
CA CYS A 165 10.45 -22.48 -3.76
C CYS A 165 10.50 -23.68 -4.71
N PRO A 166 11.05 -23.55 -5.92
CA PRO A 166 11.18 -24.67 -6.86
C PRO A 166 12.21 -25.70 -6.35
N THR A 167 12.21 -26.86 -6.97
CA THR A 167 13.24 -27.89 -6.72
C THR A 167 14.63 -27.33 -6.98
N GLY A 168 15.61 -27.74 -6.18
CA GLY A 168 16.97 -27.18 -6.19
C GLY A 168 17.12 -25.87 -5.39
N TYR A 169 16.03 -25.35 -4.82
CA TYR A 169 16.02 -24.08 -4.07
C TYR A 169 15.34 -24.27 -2.71
N ALA A 170 15.72 -23.41 -1.77
CA ALA A 170 15.12 -23.36 -0.45
C ALA A 170 15.12 -21.94 0.14
N ARG A 171 14.26 -21.69 1.14
CA ARG A 171 14.23 -20.42 1.85
C ARG A 171 13.75 -20.60 3.29
N ALA A 172 14.63 -20.32 4.25
CA ALA A 172 14.33 -20.42 5.68
C ALA A 172 13.77 -19.14 6.32
N GLN A 173 13.65 -18.07 5.55
CA GLN A 173 13.19 -16.77 6.05
C GLN A 173 11.81 -16.44 5.49
N THR A 174 10.94 -15.91 6.33
CA THR A 174 9.65 -15.33 5.91
C THR A 174 9.84 -14.04 5.11
N GLY A 175 8.86 -13.69 4.28
CA GLY A 175 8.87 -12.44 3.53
C GLY A 175 9.95 -12.36 2.44
N ALA A 176 10.32 -13.48 1.86
CA ALA A 176 11.37 -13.57 0.85
C ALA A 176 10.88 -13.21 -0.54
N ALA A 177 11.67 -12.38 -1.25
CA ALA A 177 11.41 -12.04 -2.65
C ALA A 177 11.83 -13.15 -3.63
N TYR A 178 12.72 -14.06 -3.21
CA TYR A 178 13.25 -15.17 -4.02
C TYR A 178 13.75 -16.29 -3.13
N CYS A 179 13.87 -17.48 -3.72
CA CYS A 179 14.50 -18.62 -3.07
C CYS A 179 15.99 -18.70 -3.42
N LEU A 180 16.79 -19.26 -2.50
CA LEU A 180 18.22 -19.46 -2.69
C LEU A 180 18.48 -20.84 -3.30
N PRO A 181 19.36 -20.95 -4.30
CA PRO A 181 19.75 -22.25 -4.85
C PRO A 181 20.54 -23.05 -3.84
N CYS A 182 20.38 -24.36 -3.85
CA CYS A 182 21.22 -25.26 -3.08
C CYS A 182 22.68 -25.10 -3.52
N THR A 183 23.58 -24.94 -2.56
CA THR A 183 25.01 -24.86 -2.80
C THR A 183 25.58 -26.24 -3.21
N PRO A 184 26.75 -26.32 -3.87
CA PRO A 184 27.41 -27.56 -4.11
C PRO A 184 27.51 -28.44 -2.85
N GLY A 185 27.35 -29.73 -3.00
CA GLY A 185 27.24 -30.68 -1.88
C GLY A 185 25.82 -30.82 -1.32
N LYS A 186 24.85 -30.06 -1.82
CA LYS A 186 23.45 -30.11 -1.35
C LYS A 186 22.47 -30.24 -2.52
N HIS A 187 21.31 -30.82 -2.23
CA HIS A 187 20.21 -30.96 -3.20
C HIS A 187 18.86 -30.71 -2.55
N GLN A 188 17.83 -30.48 -3.38
CA GLN A 188 16.44 -30.43 -2.95
C GLN A 188 15.51 -30.84 -4.11
N ASN A 189 14.87 -31.96 -3.98
CA ASN A 189 13.97 -32.50 -5.01
C ASN A 189 12.49 -32.19 -4.78
N ASN A 190 12.16 -31.54 -3.66
CA ASN A 190 10.78 -31.14 -3.36
C ASN A 190 10.66 -29.61 -3.40
N THR A 191 9.48 -29.11 -3.75
CA THR A 191 9.14 -27.69 -3.72
C THR A 191 8.78 -27.22 -2.30
N GLY A 192 8.84 -25.91 -2.06
CA GLY A 192 8.38 -25.30 -0.82
C GLY A 192 9.24 -25.64 0.40
N LYS A 193 10.51 -25.93 0.23
CA LYS A 193 11.39 -26.32 1.32
C LYS A 193 12.17 -25.15 1.90
N THR A 194 12.43 -25.26 3.20
CA THR A 194 13.14 -24.23 3.98
C THR A 194 14.66 -24.43 3.94
N ALA A 195 15.12 -25.64 3.65
CA ALA A 195 16.55 -25.98 3.62
C ALA A 195 16.86 -26.99 2.51
N CYS A 196 18.10 -26.96 2.05
CA CYS A 196 18.66 -28.00 1.18
C CYS A 196 19.21 -29.17 2.00
N LEU A 197 19.13 -30.36 1.46
CA LEU A 197 19.61 -31.60 2.04
C LEU A 197 21.08 -31.82 1.66
N ASP A 198 21.90 -32.32 2.59
CA ASP A 198 23.27 -32.65 2.32
C ASP A 198 23.36 -33.95 1.49
N CYS A 199 24.30 -33.99 0.55
CA CYS A 199 24.70 -35.25 -0.08
C CYS A 199 25.17 -36.24 0.98
N GLN A 200 24.71 -37.47 0.92
CA GLN A 200 25.18 -38.54 1.79
C GLN A 200 26.66 -38.91 1.51
N ILE A 201 27.32 -39.52 2.47
CA ILE A 201 28.66 -40.04 2.27
C ILE A 201 28.68 -41.04 1.09
N GLY A 202 29.72 -41.03 0.28
CA GLY A 202 29.80 -41.75 -0.98
C GLY A 202 29.12 -41.06 -2.17
N ARG A 203 28.54 -39.86 -1.95
CA ARG A 203 27.84 -39.06 -2.98
C ARG A 203 28.29 -37.60 -2.97
N SER A 204 28.26 -36.97 -4.13
CA SER A 204 28.60 -35.56 -4.26
C SER A 204 27.79 -34.86 -5.35
N THR A 205 27.79 -33.53 -5.35
CA THR A 205 27.33 -32.71 -6.45
C THR A 205 28.06 -31.37 -6.48
N SER A 206 28.65 -31.04 -7.61
CA SER A 206 29.22 -29.70 -7.86
C SER A 206 28.20 -28.70 -8.39
N ILE A 207 26.97 -29.13 -8.68
CA ILE A 207 25.93 -28.34 -9.31
C ILE A 207 25.25 -27.46 -8.26
N THR A 208 25.21 -26.16 -8.50
CA THR A 208 24.37 -25.22 -7.76
C THR A 208 22.93 -25.38 -8.20
N GLY A 209 21.98 -25.40 -7.24
CA GLY A 209 20.57 -25.59 -7.56
C GLY A 209 20.22 -27.01 -7.95
N ASN A 210 20.94 -28.01 -7.44
CA ASN A 210 20.71 -29.43 -7.74
C ASN A 210 19.28 -29.84 -7.30
N ASN A 211 18.47 -30.21 -8.27
CA ASN A 211 17.06 -30.61 -8.12
C ASN A 211 16.87 -32.14 -8.15
N GLN A 212 17.94 -32.91 -8.24
CA GLN A 212 17.86 -34.36 -8.27
C GLN A 212 17.42 -34.93 -6.91
N SER A 213 16.83 -36.10 -6.94
CA SER A 213 16.39 -36.80 -5.72
C SER A 213 17.57 -37.23 -4.84
N GLN A 214 18.73 -37.39 -5.44
CA GLN A 214 19.96 -37.76 -4.79
C GLN A 214 21.17 -37.12 -5.50
N CYS A 215 22.25 -36.96 -4.74
CA CYS A 215 23.54 -36.60 -5.34
C CYS A 215 24.12 -37.78 -6.11
N LEU A 216 25.05 -37.51 -7.02
CA LEU A 216 25.74 -38.55 -7.81
C LEU A 216 26.63 -39.42 -6.92
N LEU A 217 26.65 -40.72 -7.16
CA LEU A 217 27.59 -41.63 -6.54
C LEU A 217 29.03 -41.30 -6.94
N CYS A 218 29.95 -41.44 -6.02
CA CYS A 218 31.37 -41.38 -6.33
C CYS A 218 31.75 -42.55 -7.25
N SER A 219 32.67 -42.33 -8.18
CA SER A 219 33.21 -43.37 -9.04
C SER A 219 34.07 -44.34 -8.24
N VAL A 220 34.27 -45.55 -8.78
CA VAL A 220 35.17 -46.54 -8.19
C VAL A 220 36.54 -45.92 -7.95
N GLY A 221 37.10 -46.14 -6.77
CA GLY A 221 38.37 -45.52 -6.35
C GLY A 221 38.23 -44.08 -5.81
N GLN A 222 36.99 -43.56 -5.67
CA GLN A 222 36.72 -42.26 -5.10
C GLN A 222 35.81 -42.39 -3.87
N GLN A 223 35.87 -41.40 -2.98
CA GLN A 223 35.07 -41.34 -1.76
C GLN A 223 34.75 -39.91 -1.35
N THR A 224 33.73 -39.73 -0.50
CA THR A 224 33.56 -38.52 0.29
C THR A 224 33.66 -38.89 1.77
N LEU A 225 34.38 -38.08 2.55
CA LEU A 225 34.58 -38.32 3.98
C LEU A 225 33.51 -37.71 4.88
N ARG A 226 32.68 -36.82 4.32
CA ARG A 226 31.63 -36.06 5.03
C ARG A 226 30.39 -35.96 4.16
N SER A 227 29.23 -35.87 4.80
CA SER A 227 28.03 -35.45 4.13
C SER A 227 28.18 -33.99 3.64
N GLY A 228 27.44 -33.61 2.60
CA GLY A 228 27.52 -32.28 2.03
C GLY A 228 28.78 -32.00 1.20
N SER A 229 29.47 -33.02 0.73
CA SER A 229 30.66 -32.86 -0.12
C SER A 229 30.27 -32.46 -1.53
N ALA A 230 30.93 -31.43 -2.08
CA ALA A 230 30.73 -30.96 -3.44
C ALA A 230 31.35 -31.90 -4.49
N GLU A 231 32.46 -32.57 -4.13
CA GLU A 231 33.24 -33.42 -5.02
C GLU A 231 33.68 -34.69 -4.29
N CYS A 232 33.87 -35.75 -5.07
CA CYS A 232 34.52 -36.99 -4.61
C CYS A 232 36.04 -36.84 -4.69
N GLN A 233 36.75 -37.42 -3.71
CA GLN A 233 38.20 -37.44 -3.63
C GLN A 233 38.73 -38.85 -3.91
N ASN A 234 39.88 -38.97 -4.51
CA ASN A 234 40.52 -40.25 -4.73
C ASN A 234 40.82 -40.93 -3.40
N CYS A 235 40.61 -42.23 -3.32
CA CYS A 235 41.00 -43.03 -2.17
C CYS A 235 42.52 -43.02 -2.03
N GLY A 236 43.03 -42.98 -0.78
CA GLY A 236 44.45 -43.08 -0.53
C GLY A 236 45.02 -44.43 -0.98
N ALA A 237 46.35 -44.50 -1.21
CA ALA A 237 47.03 -45.73 -1.60
C ALA A 237 46.70 -46.87 -0.65
N GLY A 238 46.33 -48.04 -1.19
CA GLY A 238 45.95 -49.23 -0.43
C GLY A 238 44.51 -49.24 0.11
N ARG A 239 43.66 -48.23 -0.25
CA ARG A 239 42.23 -48.16 0.08
C ARG A 239 41.39 -48.15 -1.20
N TYR A 240 40.22 -48.77 -1.16
CA TYR A 240 39.24 -48.73 -2.22
C TYR A 240 37.88 -48.36 -1.65
N GLY A 241 37.14 -47.58 -2.40
CA GLY A 241 35.73 -47.31 -2.14
C GLY A 241 34.91 -48.18 -3.09
N ASP A 242 34.02 -48.93 -2.50
CA ASP A 242 33.02 -49.73 -3.18
C ASP A 242 31.78 -48.86 -3.35
N GLY A 243 31.79 -47.97 -4.29
CA GLY A 243 30.77 -47.03 -4.70
C GLY A 243 29.45 -46.96 -3.95
#